data_ec1be6d95573fe3fbc4bdcf8b7cd7979
#
_entry.id   ec1be6d95573fe3fbc4bdcf8b7cd7979
#
_cell.length_a   1.000
_cell.length_b   1.000
_cell.length_c   1.000
_cell.angle_alpha   90.00
_cell.angle_beta   90.00
_cell.angle_gamma   90.00
#
_symmetry.space_group_name_H-M   'P 1'
#
loop_
_entity.id
_entity.type
_entity.pdbx_description
1 polymer ?
#
loop_
_entity_poly.entity_id
_entity_poly.type
_entity_poly.pdbx_seq_one_letter_code
_entity_poly.pdbx_strand_id
1 'polypeptide(L)'
;MNNTRTKIVICIFLVVATFCIYSQVQDHEFISLDDPIYITNNLSVQAGLTSESVKWAFTTSHPPYWHPVTWLSHILDYQLYGLNPKGHYLTNLFLHIANALILLIVLSRMTGKLWQSAFVAAIFAFHPLNVESVAWLAERKNVLSTLFWLLAMWAYIHYAEKPTVKRYGLVFLFFTLGLMSKPMLVTLPFVFLLLDYWPLRRLKFVQERGSSEVSEKNTAKGIEE
;
A
#
# COMPACT_ATOMS: atom_id res chain seq x y z
N MET A 1 -4.68 29.33 -8.09
CA MET A 1 -3.92 28.32 -8.87
C MET A 1 -4.86 27.14 -9.12
N ASN A 2 -4.98 26.64 -10.36
CA ASN A 2 -5.92 25.57 -10.66
C ASN A 2 -5.51 24.29 -9.90
N ASN A 3 -6.41 23.74 -9.10
CA ASN A 3 -6.14 22.59 -8.18
C ASN A 3 -5.43 21.41 -8.90
N THR A 4 -5.73 21.20 -10.19
CA THR A 4 -5.09 20.16 -11.01
C THR A 4 -3.60 20.44 -11.27
N ARG A 5 -3.24 21.68 -11.62
CA ARG A 5 -1.82 22.05 -11.86
C ARG A 5 -0.99 21.88 -10.60
N THR A 6 -1.51 22.29 -9.43
CA THR A 6 -0.83 22.10 -8.14
C THR A 6 -0.59 20.63 -7.84
N LYS A 7 -1.59 19.76 -8.06
CA LYS A 7 -1.43 18.31 -7.88
C LYS A 7 -0.31 17.74 -8.78
N ILE A 8 -0.28 18.13 -10.04
CA ILE A 8 0.76 17.66 -10.99
C ILE A 8 2.14 18.10 -10.51
N VAL A 9 2.31 19.35 -10.09
CA VAL A 9 3.60 19.87 -9.59
C VAL A 9 4.05 19.09 -8.35
N ILE A 10 3.14 18.82 -7.40
CA ILE A 10 3.46 18.02 -6.21
C ILE A 10 3.87 16.59 -6.61
N CYS A 11 3.15 15.95 -7.54
CA CYS A 11 3.52 14.61 -8.01
C CYS A 11 4.91 14.60 -8.66
N ILE A 12 5.20 15.54 -9.55
CA ILE A 12 6.52 15.66 -10.18
C ILE A 12 7.61 15.88 -9.13
N PHE A 13 7.37 16.77 -8.18
CA PHE A 13 8.31 17.01 -7.07
C PHE A 13 8.59 15.73 -6.28
N LEU A 14 7.56 14.99 -5.87
CA LEU A 14 7.72 13.73 -5.14
C LEU A 14 8.52 12.71 -5.96
N VAL A 15 8.21 12.55 -7.25
CA VAL A 15 8.94 11.62 -8.12
C VAL A 15 10.41 11.99 -8.20
N VAL A 16 10.71 13.25 -8.57
CA VAL A 16 12.08 13.71 -8.78
C VAL A 16 12.87 13.67 -7.48
N ALA A 17 12.32 14.18 -6.38
CA ALA A 17 13.01 14.21 -5.09
C ALA A 17 13.26 12.79 -4.55
N THR A 18 12.27 11.87 -4.63
CA THR A 18 12.45 10.47 -4.22
C THR A 18 13.51 9.79 -5.08
N PHE A 19 13.46 9.98 -6.40
CA PHE A 19 14.46 9.42 -7.30
C PHE A 19 15.86 9.94 -6.98
N CYS A 20 16.04 11.25 -6.77
CA CYS A 20 17.34 11.84 -6.42
C CYS A 20 17.88 11.30 -5.09
N ILE A 21 17.04 11.17 -4.05
CA ILE A 21 17.44 10.67 -2.73
C ILE A 21 17.92 9.23 -2.82
N TYR A 22 17.20 8.38 -3.55
CA TYR A 22 17.48 6.94 -3.64
C TYR A 22 18.28 6.54 -4.89
N SER A 23 18.71 7.47 -5.74
CA SER A 23 19.44 7.15 -7.00
C SER A 23 20.70 6.32 -6.77
N GLN A 24 21.35 6.47 -5.61
CA GLN A 24 22.56 5.73 -5.24
C GLN A 24 22.33 4.21 -5.12
N VAL A 25 21.09 3.75 -4.87
CA VAL A 25 20.81 2.30 -4.72
C VAL A 25 21.10 1.51 -6.01
N GLN A 26 21.10 2.17 -7.17
CA GLN A 26 21.41 1.52 -8.45
C GLN A 26 22.88 1.10 -8.59
N ASP A 27 23.76 1.64 -7.75
CA ASP A 27 25.19 1.35 -7.75
C ASP A 27 25.55 0.28 -6.68
N HIS A 28 24.54 -0.22 -5.94
CA HIS A 28 24.74 -1.27 -4.94
C HIS A 28 24.84 -2.63 -5.62
N GLU A 29 25.66 -3.50 -5.02
CA GLU A 29 25.72 -4.92 -5.34
C GLU A 29 24.67 -5.71 -4.51
N PHE A 30 24.51 -7.00 -4.83
CA PHE A 30 23.70 -7.90 -4.01
C PHE A 30 24.29 -8.03 -2.60
N ILE A 31 23.44 -7.96 -1.60
CA ILE A 31 23.84 -8.10 -0.19
C ILE A 31 23.94 -9.59 0.15
N SER A 32 25.08 -10.02 0.70
CA SER A 32 25.34 -11.44 1.00
C SER A 32 24.53 -12.01 2.18
N LEU A 33 23.51 -11.30 2.67
CA LEU A 33 22.64 -11.74 3.76
C LEU A 33 21.48 -12.61 3.24
N ASP A 34 20.44 -11.99 2.69
CA ASP A 34 19.23 -12.69 2.22
C ASP A 34 19.10 -12.71 0.69
N ASP A 35 19.76 -11.80 -0.04
CA ASP A 35 19.67 -11.75 -1.49
C ASP A 35 20.07 -13.05 -2.18
N PRO A 36 21.01 -13.87 -1.63
CA PRO A 36 21.28 -15.20 -2.17
C PRO A 36 20.05 -16.12 -2.15
N ILE A 37 19.27 -16.09 -1.09
CA ILE A 37 18.07 -16.92 -0.95
C ILE A 37 16.98 -16.43 -1.92
N TYR A 38 16.88 -15.12 -2.09
CA TYR A 38 15.83 -14.52 -2.91
C TYR A 38 16.17 -14.49 -4.40
N ILE A 39 17.47 -14.35 -4.78
CA ILE A 39 17.84 -14.07 -6.17
C ILE A 39 19.06 -14.90 -6.61
N THR A 40 20.25 -14.67 -5.99
CA THR A 40 21.51 -15.09 -6.61
C THR A 40 21.80 -16.60 -6.51
N ASN A 41 21.21 -17.32 -5.54
CA ASN A 41 21.33 -18.78 -5.40
C ASN A 41 19.98 -19.50 -5.58
N ASN A 42 18.93 -18.78 -6.04
CA ASN A 42 17.60 -19.35 -6.19
C ASN A 42 17.33 -19.76 -7.65
N LEU A 43 17.56 -21.03 -7.95
CA LEU A 43 17.37 -21.58 -9.30
C LEU A 43 15.93 -21.44 -9.81
N SER A 44 14.92 -21.47 -8.93
CA SER A 44 13.52 -21.29 -9.34
C SER A 44 13.24 -19.86 -9.77
N VAL A 45 13.88 -18.86 -9.14
CA VAL A 45 13.81 -17.45 -9.55
C VAL A 45 14.60 -17.26 -10.84
N GLN A 46 15.78 -17.87 -10.95
CA GLN A 46 16.65 -17.77 -12.13
C GLN A 46 16.11 -18.52 -13.36
N ALA A 47 15.11 -19.37 -13.20
CA ALA A 47 14.43 -19.98 -14.34
C ALA A 47 13.57 -18.98 -15.14
N GLY A 48 13.39 -17.74 -14.65
CA GLY A 48 12.51 -16.76 -15.27
C GLY A 48 11.03 -17.18 -15.19
N LEU A 49 10.18 -16.54 -15.98
CA LEU A 49 8.73 -16.80 -16.02
C LEU A 49 8.43 -18.09 -16.81
N THR A 50 8.51 -19.22 -16.13
CA THR A 50 8.10 -20.53 -16.64
C THR A 50 6.89 -21.06 -15.86
N SER A 51 6.19 -22.06 -16.39
CA SER A 51 5.07 -22.73 -15.69
C SER A 51 5.54 -23.33 -14.36
N GLU A 52 6.75 -23.87 -14.35
CA GLU A 52 7.38 -24.49 -13.19
C GLU A 52 7.71 -23.44 -12.11
N SER A 53 8.33 -22.32 -12.49
CA SER A 53 8.67 -21.25 -11.54
C SER A 53 7.43 -20.56 -10.95
N VAL A 54 6.38 -20.37 -11.76
CA VAL A 54 5.10 -19.86 -11.28
C VAL A 54 4.46 -20.86 -10.30
N LYS A 55 4.39 -22.15 -10.66
CA LYS A 55 3.89 -23.18 -9.74
C LYS A 55 4.69 -23.22 -8.45
N TRP A 56 6.02 -23.17 -8.55
CA TRP A 56 6.92 -23.14 -7.39
C TRP A 56 6.60 -21.95 -6.49
N ALA A 57 6.40 -20.74 -7.03
CA ALA A 57 6.10 -19.54 -6.25
C ALA A 57 4.86 -19.71 -5.35
N PHE A 58 3.86 -20.48 -5.80
CA PHE A 58 2.63 -20.73 -5.03
C PHE A 58 2.70 -21.94 -4.10
N THR A 59 3.56 -22.92 -4.41
CA THR A 59 3.63 -24.21 -3.68
C THR A 59 4.82 -24.31 -2.75
N THR A 60 5.80 -23.41 -2.89
CA THR A 60 7.00 -23.46 -2.03
C THR A 60 6.64 -23.14 -0.59
N SER A 61 7.05 -24.02 0.31
CA SER A 61 7.05 -23.80 1.76
C SER A 61 8.45 -23.51 2.27
N HIS A 62 9.34 -23.02 1.39
CA HIS A 62 10.74 -22.76 1.77
C HIS A 62 10.76 -21.77 2.95
N PRO A 63 11.28 -22.21 4.12
CA PRO A 63 11.33 -21.31 5.28
C PRO A 63 12.09 -20.03 4.93
N PRO A 64 11.67 -18.87 5.47
CA PRO A 64 10.63 -18.82 6.50
C PRO A 64 9.24 -18.38 6.03
N TYR A 65 9.01 -18.06 4.71
CA TYR A 65 7.78 -17.33 4.35
C TYR A 65 7.15 -17.78 3.03
N TRP A 66 5.83 -17.95 3.07
CA TRP A 66 4.97 -18.07 1.90
C TRP A 66 4.56 -16.67 1.40
N HIS A 67 5.15 -16.19 0.31
CA HIS A 67 4.84 -14.89 -0.30
C HIS A 67 4.94 -14.96 -1.83
N PRO A 68 3.99 -15.67 -2.47
CA PRO A 68 4.06 -15.97 -3.89
C PRO A 68 4.16 -14.74 -4.80
N VAL A 69 3.48 -13.64 -4.47
CA VAL A 69 3.51 -12.42 -5.29
C VAL A 69 4.90 -11.76 -5.22
N THR A 70 5.57 -11.81 -4.08
CA THR A 70 6.96 -11.35 -3.97
C THR A 70 7.91 -12.23 -4.80
N TRP A 71 7.75 -13.56 -4.76
CA TRP A 71 8.51 -14.47 -5.61
C TRP A 71 8.31 -14.17 -7.09
N LEU A 72 7.06 -14.01 -7.54
CA LEU A 72 6.74 -13.65 -8.92
C LEU A 72 7.38 -12.32 -9.34
N SER A 73 7.45 -11.34 -8.42
CA SER A 73 8.13 -10.06 -8.68
C SER A 73 9.62 -10.24 -8.91
N HIS A 74 10.30 -11.09 -8.12
CA HIS A 74 11.72 -11.38 -8.34
C HIS A 74 11.98 -12.22 -9.60
N ILE A 75 11.11 -13.19 -9.90
CA ILE A 75 11.16 -13.96 -11.15
C ILE A 75 11.03 -13.04 -12.36
N LEU A 76 10.11 -12.07 -12.31
CA LEU A 76 9.95 -11.09 -13.38
C LEU A 76 11.19 -10.21 -13.54
N ASP A 77 11.75 -9.71 -12.45
CA ASP A 77 12.98 -8.93 -12.49
C ASP A 77 14.15 -9.74 -13.06
N TYR A 78 14.29 -11.00 -12.66
CA TYR A 78 15.32 -11.86 -13.23
C TYR A 78 15.11 -12.07 -14.75
N GLN A 79 13.87 -12.25 -15.19
CA GLN A 79 13.54 -12.34 -16.62
C GLN A 79 13.97 -11.11 -17.40
N LEU A 80 13.87 -9.91 -16.79
CA LEU A 80 14.17 -8.63 -17.45
C LEU A 80 15.65 -8.25 -17.35
N TYR A 81 16.28 -8.51 -16.22
CA TYR A 81 17.58 -7.95 -15.87
C TYR A 81 18.66 -9.02 -15.59
N GLY A 82 18.29 -10.30 -15.49
CA GLY A 82 19.21 -11.37 -15.07
C GLY A 82 19.75 -11.10 -13.66
N LEU A 83 21.04 -11.31 -13.49
CA LEU A 83 21.78 -11.00 -12.25
C LEU A 83 22.37 -9.58 -12.24
N ASN A 84 21.77 -8.63 -12.95
CA ASN A 84 22.16 -7.24 -12.84
C ASN A 84 21.43 -6.56 -11.66
N PRO A 85 22.10 -6.27 -10.53
CA PRO A 85 21.47 -5.76 -9.33
C PRO A 85 20.78 -4.41 -9.56
N LYS A 86 21.32 -3.58 -10.45
CA LYS A 86 20.76 -2.27 -10.78
C LYS A 86 19.28 -2.33 -11.18
N GLY A 87 18.89 -3.31 -12.00
CA GLY A 87 17.50 -3.47 -12.43
C GLY A 87 16.56 -3.78 -11.26
N HIS A 88 16.99 -4.71 -10.40
CA HIS A 88 16.23 -5.11 -9.21
C HIS A 88 16.06 -3.94 -8.21
N TYR A 89 17.09 -3.13 -7.97
CA TYR A 89 17.01 -1.95 -7.13
C TYR A 89 16.10 -0.86 -7.72
N LEU A 90 16.18 -0.66 -9.05
CA LEU A 90 15.28 0.29 -9.72
C LEU A 90 13.81 -0.13 -9.61
N THR A 91 13.51 -1.42 -9.66
CA THR A 91 12.13 -1.90 -9.41
C THR A 91 11.65 -1.54 -8.00
N ASN A 92 12.48 -1.73 -6.95
CA ASN A 92 12.13 -1.30 -5.59
C ASN A 92 11.88 0.20 -5.51
N LEU A 93 12.75 0.99 -6.13
CA LEU A 93 12.62 2.45 -6.15
C LEU A 93 11.33 2.90 -6.86
N PHE A 94 11.01 2.32 -8.02
CA PHE A 94 9.76 2.64 -8.72
C PHE A 94 8.52 2.24 -7.93
N LEU A 95 8.54 1.09 -7.26
CA LEU A 95 7.46 0.68 -6.36
C LEU A 95 7.30 1.67 -5.19
N HIS A 96 8.40 2.14 -4.62
CA HIS A 96 8.36 3.13 -3.53
C HIS A 96 7.83 4.49 -4.00
N ILE A 97 8.24 4.96 -5.17
CA ILE A 97 7.69 6.17 -5.79
C ILE A 97 6.18 6.02 -6.04
N ALA A 98 5.75 4.88 -6.59
CA ALA A 98 4.34 4.60 -6.80
C ALA A 98 3.55 4.62 -5.47
N ASN A 99 4.11 4.04 -4.40
CA ASN A 99 3.53 4.07 -3.06
C ASN A 99 3.33 5.51 -2.56
N ALA A 100 4.33 6.37 -2.70
CA ALA A 100 4.22 7.77 -2.30
C ALA A 100 3.14 8.54 -3.08
N LEU A 101 3.03 8.29 -4.38
CA LEU A 101 2.01 8.91 -5.22
C LEU A 101 0.60 8.40 -4.89
N ILE A 102 0.44 7.10 -4.70
CA ILE A 102 -0.87 6.52 -4.33
C ILE A 102 -1.28 6.99 -2.95
N LEU A 103 -0.34 7.08 -1.99
CA LEU A 103 -0.59 7.62 -0.66
C LEU A 103 -1.12 9.06 -0.73
N LEU A 104 -0.47 9.92 -1.54
CA LEU A 104 -0.96 11.29 -1.79
C LEU A 104 -2.39 11.29 -2.32
N ILE A 105 -2.69 10.44 -3.32
CA ILE A 105 -4.02 10.35 -3.94
C ILE A 105 -5.05 9.87 -2.92
N VAL A 106 -4.76 8.81 -2.19
CA VAL A 106 -5.64 8.22 -1.17
C VAL A 106 -5.97 9.25 -0.09
N LEU A 107 -4.96 9.86 0.52
CA LEU A 107 -5.15 10.83 1.60
C LEU A 107 -5.86 12.09 1.11
N SER A 108 -5.47 12.64 -0.04
CA SER A 108 -6.11 13.85 -0.57
C SER A 108 -7.59 13.61 -0.94
N ARG A 109 -7.94 12.41 -1.38
CA ARG A 109 -9.33 12.04 -1.67
C ARG A 109 -10.15 11.85 -0.40
N MET A 110 -9.59 11.21 0.62
CA MET A 110 -10.27 10.95 1.89
C MET A 110 -10.51 12.22 2.70
N THR A 111 -9.53 13.10 2.74
CA THR A 111 -9.55 14.26 3.64
C THR A 111 -9.98 15.56 2.94
N GLY A 112 -9.91 15.62 1.61
CA GLY A 112 -10.06 16.84 0.83
C GLY A 112 -8.93 17.86 0.99
N LYS A 113 -7.85 17.53 1.73
CA LYS A 113 -6.77 18.43 2.12
C LYS A 113 -5.47 18.10 1.38
N LEU A 114 -5.25 18.75 0.22
CA LEU A 114 -4.11 18.44 -0.65
C LEU A 114 -2.74 18.66 0.02
N TRP A 115 -2.52 19.79 0.68
CA TRP A 115 -1.22 20.16 1.25
C TRP A 115 -0.81 19.28 2.41
N GLN A 116 -1.76 18.94 3.31
CA GLN A 116 -1.51 18.02 4.41
C GLN A 116 -1.20 16.61 3.89
N SER A 117 -1.92 16.17 2.85
CA SER A 117 -1.67 14.88 2.20
C SER A 117 -0.31 14.86 1.50
N ALA A 118 0.09 15.96 0.87
CA ALA A 118 1.40 16.11 0.24
C ALA A 118 2.54 16.06 1.28
N PHE A 119 2.34 16.70 2.43
CA PHE A 119 3.30 16.66 3.52
C PHE A 119 3.50 15.23 4.06
N VAL A 120 2.41 14.49 4.31
CA VAL A 120 2.49 13.10 4.76
C VAL A 120 3.14 12.20 3.71
N ALA A 121 2.79 12.37 2.42
CA ALA A 121 3.39 11.62 1.33
C ALA A 121 4.89 11.93 1.18
N ALA A 122 5.31 13.18 1.40
CA ALA A 122 6.71 13.57 1.38
C ALA A 122 7.50 12.97 2.56
N ILE A 123 6.94 13.00 3.77
CA ILE A 123 7.54 12.30 4.93
C ILE A 123 7.69 10.81 4.61
N PHE A 124 6.65 10.15 4.14
CA PHE A 124 6.72 8.74 3.75
C PHE A 124 7.81 8.51 2.70
N ALA A 125 7.85 9.33 1.64
CA ALA A 125 8.80 9.15 0.55
C ALA A 125 10.26 9.31 0.97
N PHE A 126 10.55 10.24 1.90
CA PHE A 126 11.92 10.65 2.25
C PHE A 126 12.40 10.14 3.60
N HIS A 127 11.52 9.45 4.37
CA HIS A 127 11.87 9.03 5.72
C HIS A 127 13.00 7.99 5.72
N PRO A 128 14.05 8.17 6.53
CA PRO A 128 15.19 7.24 6.58
C PRO A 128 14.81 5.78 6.90
N LEU A 129 13.73 5.54 7.64
CA LEU A 129 13.23 4.18 7.91
C LEU A 129 12.81 3.40 6.64
N ASN A 130 12.55 4.09 5.53
CA ASN A 130 12.21 3.43 4.27
C ASN A 130 13.46 3.03 3.45
N VAL A 131 14.65 3.44 3.86
CA VAL A 131 15.91 3.07 3.18
C VAL A 131 16.06 1.56 3.15
N GLU A 132 15.84 0.86 4.24
CA GLU A 132 15.88 -0.59 4.31
C GLU A 132 14.96 -1.25 3.29
N SER A 133 13.71 -0.80 3.20
CA SER A 133 12.72 -1.34 2.27
C SER A 133 13.03 -1.07 0.79
N VAL A 134 13.80 -0.03 0.47
CA VAL A 134 14.15 0.35 -0.91
C VAL A 134 15.51 -0.18 -1.30
N ALA A 135 16.50 -0.07 -0.40
CA ALA A 135 17.91 -0.38 -0.66
C ALA A 135 18.30 -1.82 -0.29
N TRP A 136 17.36 -2.65 0.10
CA TRP A 136 17.56 -4.10 0.34
C TRP A 136 16.58 -4.92 -0.47
N LEU A 137 17.08 -5.74 -1.38
CA LEU A 137 16.25 -6.46 -2.37
C LEU A 137 15.35 -7.50 -1.72
N ALA A 138 15.83 -8.21 -0.70
CA ALA A 138 15.01 -9.16 0.06
C ALA A 138 13.80 -8.49 0.77
N GLU A 139 13.86 -7.19 1.02
CA GLU A 139 12.75 -6.42 1.58
C GLU A 139 11.76 -5.88 0.51
N ARG A 140 11.86 -6.33 -0.74
CA ARG A 140 10.84 -6.12 -1.80
C ARG A 140 9.43 -6.37 -1.29
N LYS A 141 9.26 -7.37 -0.45
CA LYS A 141 8.00 -7.70 0.21
C LYS A 141 7.35 -6.51 0.92
N ASN A 142 8.14 -5.56 1.45
CA ASN A 142 7.64 -4.36 2.12
C ASN A 142 7.04 -3.37 1.12
N VAL A 143 7.82 -2.98 0.11
CA VAL A 143 7.34 -1.99 -0.88
C VAL A 143 6.18 -2.53 -1.70
N LEU A 144 6.19 -3.83 -2.02
CA LEU A 144 5.13 -4.49 -2.79
C LEU A 144 3.85 -4.66 -1.97
N SER A 145 3.95 -5.09 -0.72
CA SER A 145 2.78 -5.19 0.17
C SER A 145 2.18 -3.83 0.48
N THR A 146 3.00 -2.79 0.62
CA THR A 146 2.54 -1.40 0.79
C THR A 146 1.78 -0.93 -0.45
N LEU A 147 2.23 -1.29 -1.65
CA LEU A 147 1.50 -0.98 -2.89
C LEU A 147 0.07 -1.54 -2.83
N PHE A 148 -0.07 -2.82 -2.53
CA PHE A 148 -1.39 -3.47 -2.45
C PHE A 148 -2.22 -2.95 -1.28
N TRP A 149 -1.61 -2.61 -0.15
CA TRP A 149 -2.29 -1.93 0.96
C TRP A 149 -2.95 -0.62 0.50
N LEU A 150 -2.18 0.24 -0.15
CA LEU A 150 -2.66 1.54 -0.64
C LEU A 150 -3.69 1.39 -1.76
N LEU A 151 -3.51 0.42 -2.67
CA LEU A 151 -4.50 0.11 -3.69
C LEU A 151 -5.81 -0.44 -3.09
N ALA A 152 -5.72 -1.26 -2.04
CA ALA A 152 -6.91 -1.74 -1.32
C ALA A 152 -7.63 -0.58 -0.61
N MET A 153 -6.89 0.35 0.02
CA MET A 153 -7.47 1.57 0.59
C MET A 153 -8.13 2.44 -0.49
N TRP A 154 -7.47 2.62 -1.62
CA TRP A 154 -8.04 3.36 -2.76
C TRP A 154 -9.34 2.72 -3.26
N ALA A 155 -9.35 1.40 -3.45
CA ALA A 155 -10.54 0.65 -3.84
C ALA A 155 -11.64 0.74 -2.78
N TYR A 156 -11.28 0.70 -1.50
CA TYR A 156 -12.21 0.81 -0.39
C TYR A 156 -12.92 2.17 -0.33
N ILE A 157 -12.20 3.26 -0.57
CA ILE A 157 -12.81 4.61 -0.66
C ILE A 157 -13.87 4.63 -1.77
N HIS A 158 -13.54 4.09 -2.94
CA HIS A 158 -14.50 4.04 -4.05
C HIS A 158 -15.70 3.12 -3.76
N TYR A 159 -15.48 2.04 -3.04
CA TYR A 159 -16.55 1.18 -2.56
C TYR A 159 -17.43 1.93 -1.55
N ALA A 160 -16.83 2.65 -0.61
CA ALA A 160 -17.55 3.42 0.40
C ALA A 160 -18.45 4.52 -0.21
N GLU A 161 -17.97 5.17 -1.29
CA GLU A 161 -18.74 6.19 -2.02
C GLU A 161 -19.96 5.60 -2.77
N LYS A 162 -19.78 4.44 -3.39
CA LYS A 162 -20.81 3.75 -4.17
C LYS A 162 -20.63 2.24 -4.05
N PRO A 163 -21.32 1.58 -3.09
CA PRO A 163 -21.21 0.15 -2.87
C PRO A 163 -21.70 -0.66 -4.09
N THR A 164 -20.78 -1.42 -4.68
CA THR A 164 -21.09 -2.36 -5.76
C THR A 164 -20.23 -3.61 -5.62
N VAL A 165 -20.73 -4.75 -6.07
CA VAL A 165 -20.00 -6.05 -6.04
C VAL A 165 -18.64 -5.93 -6.75
N LYS A 166 -18.58 -5.22 -7.88
CA LYS A 166 -17.31 -5.02 -8.61
C LYS A 166 -16.27 -4.27 -7.79
N ARG A 167 -16.68 -3.20 -7.09
CA ARG A 167 -15.76 -2.43 -6.24
C ARG A 167 -15.33 -3.22 -5.01
N TYR A 168 -16.24 -3.98 -4.43
CA TYR A 168 -15.89 -4.90 -3.35
C TYR A 168 -14.89 -5.97 -3.82
N GLY A 169 -15.09 -6.53 -5.02
CA GLY A 169 -14.17 -7.48 -5.64
C GLY A 169 -12.76 -6.89 -5.82
N LEU A 170 -12.63 -5.59 -6.16
CA LEU A 170 -11.33 -4.92 -6.24
C LEU A 170 -10.65 -4.79 -4.87
N VAL A 171 -11.40 -4.47 -3.82
CA VAL A 171 -10.86 -4.43 -2.45
C VAL A 171 -10.32 -5.81 -2.07
N PHE A 172 -11.12 -6.85 -2.31
CA PHE A 172 -10.73 -8.22 -2.00
C PHE A 172 -9.51 -8.67 -2.81
N LEU A 173 -9.46 -8.34 -4.11
CA LEU A 173 -8.32 -8.64 -4.97
C LEU A 173 -7.02 -8.03 -4.44
N PHE A 174 -7.00 -6.71 -4.19
CA PHE A 174 -5.80 -6.04 -3.70
C PHE A 174 -5.41 -6.50 -2.29
N PHE A 175 -6.38 -6.76 -1.43
CA PHE A 175 -6.13 -7.32 -0.11
C PHE A 175 -5.47 -8.71 -0.21
N THR A 176 -5.99 -9.58 -1.06
CA THR A 176 -5.43 -10.93 -1.28
C THR A 176 -4.02 -10.86 -1.86
N LEU A 177 -3.78 -10.05 -2.89
CA LEU A 177 -2.44 -9.86 -3.47
C LEU A 177 -1.45 -9.29 -2.44
N GLY A 178 -1.93 -8.42 -1.58
CA GLY A 178 -1.13 -7.88 -0.49
C GLY A 178 -0.75 -8.94 0.55
N LEU A 179 -1.68 -9.78 0.99
CA LEU A 179 -1.42 -10.92 1.88
C LEU A 179 -0.41 -11.92 1.25
N MET A 180 -0.54 -12.13 -0.06
CA MET A 180 0.39 -12.97 -0.83
C MET A 180 1.76 -12.31 -1.06
N SER A 181 1.90 -11.02 -0.79
CA SER A 181 3.19 -10.32 -0.80
C SER A 181 3.85 -10.32 0.58
N LYS A 182 3.06 -10.05 1.65
CA LYS A 182 3.51 -10.09 3.05
C LYS A 182 2.30 -10.29 3.96
N PRO A 183 2.33 -11.26 4.90
CA PRO A 183 1.20 -11.56 5.79
C PRO A 183 0.75 -10.40 6.68
N MET A 184 1.57 -9.35 6.83
CA MET A 184 1.29 -8.17 7.66
C MET A 184 -0.02 -7.46 7.31
N LEU A 185 -0.52 -7.61 6.07
CA LEU A 185 -1.79 -7.02 5.63
C LEU A 185 -3.02 -7.56 6.35
N VAL A 186 -2.90 -8.61 7.15
CA VAL A 186 -4.00 -9.14 7.99
C VAL A 186 -4.62 -8.05 8.89
N THR A 187 -3.89 -6.98 9.17
CA THR A 187 -4.36 -5.84 9.97
C THR A 187 -5.22 -4.84 9.19
N LEU A 188 -5.24 -4.90 7.84
CA LEU A 188 -5.93 -3.94 7.00
C LEU A 188 -7.45 -3.84 7.23
N PRO A 189 -8.21 -4.92 7.51
CA PRO A 189 -9.63 -4.82 7.86
C PRO A 189 -9.89 -3.91 9.07
N PHE A 190 -9.03 -3.93 10.08
CA PHE A 190 -9.15 -3.04 11.25
C PHE A 190 -8.92 -1.58 10.84
N VAL A 191 -8.00 -1.34 9.89
CA VAL A 191 -7.80 0.01 9.32
C VAL A 191 -9.05 0.47 8.58
N PHE A 192 -9.72 -0.40 7.82
CA PHE A 192 -10.99 -0.06 7.17
C PHE A 192 -12.08 0.34 8.16
N LEU A 193 -12.19 -0.33 9.30
CA LEU A 193 -13.10 0.07 10.37
C LEU A 193 -12.75 1.46 10.94
N LEU A 194 -11.47 1.74 11.14
CA LEU A 194 -11.03 3.08 11.55
C LEU A 194 -11.34 4.14 10.49
N LEU A 195 -11.18 3.82 9.21
CA LEU A 195 -11.53 4.72 8.11
C LEU A 195 -13.05 4.98 8.04
N ASP A 196 -13.88 3.99 8.33
CA ASP A 196 -15.34 4.16 8.41
C ASP A 196 -15.75 5.09 9.56
N TYR A 197 -14.99 5.07 10.67
CA TYR A 197 -15.19 6.02 11.74
C TYR A 197 -14.70 7.42 11.35
N TRP A 198 -13.46 7.53 10.91
CA TRP A 198 -12.84 8.77 10.44
C TRP A 198 -11.82 8.46 9.33
N PRO A 199 -11.85 9.14 8.19
CA PRO A 199 -12.62 10.34 7.82
C PRO A 199 -13.94 10.05 7.08
N LEU A 200 -14.27 8.76 6.77
CA LEU A 200 -15.42 8.42 5.92
C LEU A 200 -16.79 8.63 6.62
N ARG A 201 -16.80 8.69 7.96
CA ARG A 201 -17.98 8.94 8.80
C ARG A 201 -19.18 8.05 8.48
N ARG A 202 -18.94 6.79 8.16
CA ARG A 202 -19.98 5.79 7.85
C ARG A 202 -20.56 5.14 9.11
N LEU A 203 -19.76 5.06 10.18
CA LEU A 203 -20.21 4.55 11.48
C LEU A 203 -20.83 5.72 12.25
N LYS A 204 -22.15 5.72 12.39
CA LYS A 204 -22.87 6.57 13.33
C LYS A 204 -23.01 5.79 14.63
N PHE A 205 -22.24 6.14 15.65
CA PHE A 205 -22.53 5.64 16.99
C PHE A 205 -23.88 6.21 17.43
N VAL A 206 -24.79 5.31 17.82
CA VAL A 206 -26.14 5.65 18.31
C VAL A 206 -25.98 6.36 19.67
N GLN A 207 -25.78 7.67 19.64
CA GLN A 207 -25.72 8.50 20.86
C GLN A 207 -26.86 9.54 20.97
N GLU A 208 -27.91 9.42 20.16
CA GLU A 208 -28.99 10.43 20.16
C GLU A 208 -30.41 9.87 20.42
N ARG A 209 -30.56 8.66 20.93
CA ARG A 209 -31.91 8.19 21.30
C ARG A 209 -32.32 8.50 22.75
N GLY A 210 -31.43 9.05 23.58
CA GLY A 210 -31.74 9.33 24.98
C GLY A 210 -32.23 10.76 25.29
N SER A 211 -31.93 11.73 24.40
CA SER A 211 -32.22 13.15 24.71
C SER A 211 -33.56 13.64 24.18
N SER A 212 -34.07 13.07 23.10
CA SER A 212 -35.39 13.46 22.54
C SER A 212 -36.57 12.89 23.33
N GLU A 213 -36.48 11.65 23.82
CA GLU A 213 -37.54 11.04 24.61
C GLU A 213 -37.65 11.64 26.02
N VAL A 214 -36.57 12.14 26.61
CA VAL A 214 -36.59 12.81 27.91
C VAL A 214 -37.13 14.22 27.78
N SER A 215 -36.89 14.91 26.65
CA SER A 215 -37.42 16.25 26.40
C SER A 215 -38.93 16.23 26.14
N GLU A 216 -39.43 15.24 25.37
CA GLU A 216 -40.90 15.12 25.13
C GLU A 216 -41.66 14.72 26.37
N LYS A 217 -41.12 13.85 27.24
CA LYS A 217 -41.78 13.47 28.50
C LYS A 217 -41.84 14.62 29.51
N ASN A 218 -40.86 15.50 29.51
CA ASN A 218 -40.86 16.66 30.41
C ASN A 218 -41.77 17.78 29.91
N THR A 219 -41.97 17.90 28.61
CA THR A 219 -42.93 18.90 28.04
C THR A 219 -44.37 18.45 28.22
N ALA A 220 -44.67 17.15 28.20
CA ALA A 220 -46.01 16.62 28.41
C ALA A 220 -46.45 16.68 29.88
N LYS A 221 -45.51 16.66 30.86
CA LYS A 221 -45.84 16.80 32.28
C LYS A 221 -46.03 18.25 32.77
N GLY A 222 -45.59 19.25 32.01
CA GLY A 222 -45.71 20.66 32.37
C GLY A 222 -47.00 21.34 31.85
N ILE A 223 -47.93 20.61 31.24
CA ILE A 223 -49.20 21.12 30.71
C ILE A 223 -50.39 20.67 31.58
N GLU A 224 -50.16 19.84 32.60
CA GLU A 224 -51.23 19.34 33.51
C GLU A 224 -51.24 20.01 34.92
N GLU A 225 -50.45 21.08 35.12
CA GLU A 225 -50.58 21.97 36.29
C GLU A 225 -51.01 23.39 35.82
#